data_b077142b2a69611d25663b17f6d582a0
#
_entry.id   b077142b2a69611d25663b17f6d582a0
#
_cell.length_a   1.000
_cell.length_b   1.000
_cell.length_c   1.000
_cell.angle_alpha   90.00
_cell.angle_beta   90.00
_cell.angle_gamma   90.00
#
_symmetry.space_group_name_H-M   'P 1'
#
loop_
_entity.id
_entity.type
_entity.pdbx_description
1 polymer ?
#
loop_
_entity_poly.entity_id
_entity_poly.type
_entity_poly.pdbx_seq_one_letter_code
_entity_poly.pdbx_strand_id
1 'polypeptide(L)'
;MIRKFTDEKYAEMLPKKQVGTAVLFFNTKEELLIVKPDYKDAWLLPGGATDDNESPLHCAIRETREEIGLNILDLKLVGVYYGHKKEIFTDSLKFIYFGGTLTDNQIARIELQTDELEEYIFVSPEKAIPLLSSSLQKSIPACLESIKNGTVAYIE
;
A
#
# COMPACT_ATOMS: atom_id res chain seq x y z
N MET A 1 2.27 37.18 -15.17
CA MET A 1 3.64 37.10 -14.59
C MET A 1 4.52 36.38 -15.59
N ILE A 2 5.59 37.00 -16.07
CA ILE A 2 6.53 36.33 -16.99
C ILE A 2 7.39 35.37 -16.16
N ARG A 3 7.40 34.09 -16.50
CA ARG A 3 8.32 33.13 -15.88
C ARG A 3 9.77 33.56 -16.16
N LYS A 4 10.55 33.67 -15.08
CA LYS A 4 11.96 34.10 -15.14
C LYS A 4 12.91 32.93 -15.46
N PHE A 5 12.41 31.70 -15.65
CA PHE A 5 13.20 30.49 -15.90
C PHE A 5 12.45 29.49 -16.77
N THR A 6 13.19 28.59 -17.39
CA THR A 6 12.64 27.52 -18.25
C THR A 6 11.79 26.54 -17.46
N ASP A 7 10.98 25.75 -18.16
CA ASP A 7 10.16 24.69 -17.54
C ASP A 7 11.02 23.63 -16.86
N GLU A 8 12.18 23.29 -17.43
CA GLU A 8 13.14 22.35 -16.83
C GLU A 8 13.62 22.86 -15.47
N LYS A 9 14.09 24.10 -15.42
CA LYS A 9 14.57 24.70 -14.18
C LYS A 9 13.47 24.85 -13.12
N TYR A 10 12.24 25.13 -13.56
CA TYR A 10 11.09 25.15 -12.65
C TYR A 10 10.79 23.75 -12.09
N ALA A 11 10.81 22.72 -12.93
CA ALA A 11 10.57 21.34 -12.50
C ALA A 11 11.63 20.85 -11.49
N GLU A 12 12.90 21.24 -11.68
CA GLU A 12 13.99 20.93 -10.74
C GLU A 12 13.80 21.57 -9.36
N MET A 13 13.13 22.74 -9.30
CA MET A 13 12.88 23.46 -8.06
C MET A 13 11.68 22.92 -7.26
N LEU A 14 10.82 22.12 -7.88
CA LEU A 14 9.65 21.57 -7.20
C LEU A 14 10.04 20.49 -6.21
N PRO A 15 9.47 20.51 -4.98
CA PRO A 15 9.68 19.44 -4.01
C PRO A 15 9.18 18.11 -4.57
N LYS A 16 9.99 17.06 -4.40
CA LYS A 16 9.62 15.69 -4.77
C LYS A 16 9.10 14.95 -3.55
N LYS A 17 8.12 14.08 -3.78
CA LYS A 17 7.53 13.23 -2.75
C LYS A 17 7.70 11.77 -3.14
N GLN A 18 7.93 10.91 -2.16
CA GLN A 18 7.90 9.47 -2.39
C GLN A 18 6.46 9.01 -2.49
N VAL A 19 6.19 8.11 -3.41
CA VAL A 19 4.87 7.51 -3.58
C VAL A 19 4.97 6.00 -3.39
N GLY A 20 4.10 5.46 -2.57
CA GLY A 20 4.00 4.04 -2.32
C GLY A 20 2.55 3.58 -2.31
N THR A 21 2.37 2.27 -2.23
CA THR A 21 1.05 1.62 -2.24
C THR A 21 0.95 0.55 -1.18
N ALA A 22 -0.28 0.24 -0.81
CA ALA A 22 -0.63 -0.93 0.01
C ALA A 22 -2.00 -1.43 -0.41
N VAL A 23 -2.22 -2.74 -0.33
CA VAL A 23 -3.49 -3.35 -0.74
C VAL A 23 -4.08 -4.19 0.39
N LEU A 24 -5.36 -3.96 0.68
CA LEU A 24 -6.16 -4.72 1.62
C LEU A 24 -6.84 -5.88 0.90
N PHE A 25 -6.45 -7.11 1.24
CA PHE A 25 -7.14 -8.33 0.81
C PHE A 25 -7.70 -9.05 2.01
N PHE A 26 -8.89 -9.60 1.86
CA PHE A 26 -9.54 -10.40 2.90
C PHE A 26 -9.75 -11.83 2.40
N ASN A 27 -9.90 -12.77 3.33
CA ASN A 27 -10.46 -14.09 3.03
C ASN A 27 -11.98 -14.11 3.29
N THR A 28 -12.62 -15.26 3.06
CA THR A 28 -14.06 -15.45 3.28
C THR A 28 -14.50 -15.37 4.75
N LYS A 29 -13.54 -15.40 5.69
CA LYS A 29 -13.77 -15.19 7.13
C LYS A 29 -13.58 -13.74 7.57
N GLU A 30 -13.44 -12.81 6.62
CA GLU A 30 -13.17 -11.39 6.87
C GLU A 30 -11.85 -11.13 7.61
N GLU A 31 -10.89 -12.06 7.47
CA GLU A 31 -9.53 -11.89 7.99
C GLU A 31 -8.67 -11.18 6.95
N LEU A 32 -7.83 -10.27 7.42
CA LEU A 32 -6.93 -9.44 6.61
C LEU A 32 -5.63 -10.19 6.31
N LEU A 33 -5.22 -10.18 5.05
CA LEU A 33 -3.91 -10.65 4.63
C LEU A 33 -2.82 -9.66 5.05
N ILE A 34 -1.86 -10.14 5.83
CA ILE A 34 -0.65 -9.39 6.15
C ILE A 34 0.59 -10.21 5.79
N VAL A 35 1.66 -9.51 5.43
CA VAL A 35 2.93 -10.12 5.01
C VAL A 35 4.07 -9.69 5.92
N LYS A 36 4.99 -10.61 6.18
CA LYS A 36 6.16 -10.36 7.04
C LYS A 36 7.41 -10.16 6.18
N PRO A 37 7.97 -8.94 6.10
CA PRO A 37 9.23 -8.73 5.42
C PRO A 37 10.41 -9.26 6.25
N ASP A 38 11.49 -9.63 5.59
CA ASP A 38 12.72 -10.12 6.23
C ASP A 38 13.58 -9.01 6.84
N TYR A 39 13.37 -7.75 6.42
CA TYR A 39 14.23 -6.60 6.76
C TYR A 39 13.68 -5.71 7.89
N LYS A 40 12.52 -6.02 8.47
CA LYS A 40 11.95 -5.28 9.62
C LYS A 40 11.00 -6.15 10.45
N ASP A 41 10.81 -5.76 11.71
CA ASP A 41 9.95 -6.51 12.63
C ASP A 41 8.46 -6.32 12.38
N ALA A 42 8.06 -5.16 11.88
CA ALA A 42 6.65 -4.87 11.61
C ALA A 42 6.14 -5.63 10.40
N TRP A 43 4.89 -6.10 10.49
CA TRP A 43 4.14 -6.65 9.36
C TRP A 43 3.67 -5.54 8.43
N LEU A 44 3.43 -5.90 7.18
CA LEU A 44 2.97 -5.00 6.13
C LEU A 44 1.72 -5.56 5.43
N LEU A 45 1.14 -4.75 4.58
CA LEU A 45 0.24 -5.19 3.52
C LEU A 45 1.03 -5.38 2.22
N PRO A 46 0.58 -6.21 1.28
CA PRO A 46 1.16 -6.24 -0.05
C PRO A 46 1.21 -4.83 -0.66
N GLY A 47 2.33 -4.47 -1.25
CA GLY A 47 2.56 -3.14 -1.83
C GLY A 47 4.01 -2.71 -1.75
N GLY A 48 4.32 -1.57 -2.33
CA GLY A 48 5.68 -1.04 -2.38
C GLY A 48 5.74 0.36 -2.96
N ALA A 49 6.95 0.80 -3.28
CA ALA A 49 7.19 2.09 -3.90
C ALA A 49 6.90 2.05 -5.41
N THR A 50 6.42 3.18 -5.94
CA THR A 50 6.25 3.31 -7.40
C THR A 50 7.60 3.38 -8.09
N ASP A 51 7.68 2.76 -9.26
CA ASP A 51 8.77 2.95 -10.20
C ASP A 51 8.64 4.29 -10.94
N ASP A 52 9.69 4.67 -11.67
CA ASP A 52 9.65 5.86 -12.51
C ASP A 52 8.55 5.73 -13.57
N ASN A 53 7.77 6.80 -13.74
CA ASN A 53 6.64 6.84 -14.67
C ASN A 53 5.55 5.76 -14.44
N GLU A 54 5.42 5.27 -13.20
CA GLU A 54 4.41 4.30 -12.80
C GLU A 54 3.32 4.96 -11.97
N SER A 55 2.05 4.69 -12.29
CA SER A 55 0.93 5.16 -11.47
C SER A 55 0.79 4.34 -10.17
N PRO A 56 0.24 4.91 -9.09
CA PRO A 56 -0.02 4.15 -7.86
C PRO A 56 -0.88 2.89 -8.10
N LEU A 57 -1.87 2.95 -8.98
CA LEU A 57 -2.70 1.79 -9.30
C LEU A 57 -1.88 0.67 -9.97
N HIS A 58 -1.05 1.00 -10.96
CA HIS A 58 -0.21 0.01 -11.62
C HIS A 58 0.86 -0.55 -10.69
N CYS A 59 1.42 0.28 -9.80
CA CYS A 59 2.31 -0.18 -8.74
C CYS A 59 1.62 -1.20 -7.83
N ALA A 60 0.42 -0.92 -7.35
CA ALA A 60 -0.32 -1.84 -6.48
C ALA A 60 -0.59 -3.20 -7.17
N ILE A 61 -0.94 -3.19 -8.45
CA ILE A 61 -1.13 -4.41 -9.25
C ILE A 61 0.19 -5.18 -9.41
N ARG A 62 1.27 -4.50 -9.78
CA ARG A 62 2.60 -5.10 -9.95
C ARG A 62 3.11 -5.71 -8.67
N GLU A 63 3.10 -4.95 -7.57
CA GLU A 63 3.57 -5.42 -6.26
C GLU A 63 2.76 -6.62 -5.76
N THR A 64 1.43 -6.61 -5.91
CA THR A 64 0.59 -7.77 -5.56
C THR A 64 1.03 -9.02 -6.33
N ARG A 65 1.29 -8.89 -7.63
CA ARG A 65 1.75 -10.01 -8.45
C ARG A 65 3.15 -10.46 -8.06
N GLU A 66 4.06 -9.54 -7.79
CA GLU A 66 5.45 -9.85 -7.41
C GLU A 66 5.53 -10.48 -6.03
N GLU A 67 4.86 -9.91 -5.04
CA GLU A 67 4.97 -10.31 -3.64
C GLU A 67 4.18 -11.59 -3.30
N ILE A 68 2.97 -11.74 -3.84
CA ILE A 68 2.07 -12.86 -3.51
C ILE A 68 1.61 -13.70 -4.71
N GLY A 69 2.09 -13.41 -5.92
CA GLY A 69 1.83 -14.21 -7.12
C GLY A 69 0.42 -14.07 -7.70
N LEU A 70 -0.39 -13.11 -7.23
CA LEU A 70 -1.77 -12.93 -7.69
C LEU A 70 -1.91 -11.74 -8.63
N ASN A 71 -2.59 -11.96 -9.77
CA ASN A 71 -2.89 -10.90 -10.72
C ASN A 71 -4.31 -10.36 -10.46
N ILE A 72 -4.42 -9.38 -9.59
CA ILE A 72 -5.68 -8.73 -9.21
C ILE A 72 -5.73 -7.35 -9.85
N LEU A 73 -6.68 -7.13 -10.75
CA LEU A 73 -6.80 -5.89 -11.53
C LEU A 73 -7.86 -4.91 -10.99
N ASP A 74 -8.87 -5.42 -10.29
CA ASP A 74 -9.95 -4.60 -9.73
C ASP A 74 -9.58 -4.14 -8.32
N LEU A 75 -8.84 -3.03 -8.25
CA LEU A 75 -8.44 -2.38 -7.01
C LEU A 75 -9.19 -1.05 -6.85
N LYS A 76 -9.79 -0.85 -5.68
CA LYS A 76 -10.50 0.40 -5.35
C LYS A 76 -9.69 1.22 -4.35
N LEU A 77 -9.45 2.48 -4.67
CA LEU A 77 -8.81 3.41 -3.73
C LEU A 77 -9.72 3.61 -2.51
N VAL A 78 -9.18 3.40 -1.31
CA VAL A 78 -9.92 3.55 -0.04
C VAL A 78 -9.24 4.50 0.93
N GLY A 79 -7.99 4.86 0.69
CA GLY A 79 -7.30 5.83 1.51
C GLY A 79 -6.04 6.38 0.88
N VAL A 80 -5.67 7.58 1.32
CA VAL A 80 -4.37 8.20 1.02
C VAL A 80 -3.77 8.65 2.35
N TYR A 81 -2.62 8.11 2.67
CA TYR A 81 -1.86 8.50 3.85
C TYR A 81 -0.74 9.46 3.45
N TYR A 82 -0.69 10.61 4.10
CA TYR A 82 0.42 11.55 3.99
C TYR A 82 1.41 11.33 5.13
N GLY A 83 2.62 10.91 4.80
CA GLY A 83 3.71 10.76 5.74
C GLY A 83 4.62 11.98 5.72
N HIS A 84 4.72 12.66 6.86
CA HIS A 84 5.64 13.79 7.00
C HIS A 84 7.11 13.32 6.95
N LYS A 85 7.95 14.19 6.45
CA LYS A 85 9.40 13.95 6.37
C LYS A 85 9.98 13.49 7.71
N LYS A 86 10.77 12.42 7.64
CA LYS A 86 11.55 11.90 8.79
C LYS A 86 13.00 11.70 8.37
N GLU A 87 13.92 12.31 9.11
CA GLU A 87 15.37 12.15 8.90
C GLU A 87 15.79 12.38 7.43
N ILE A 88 16.26 11.33 6.76
CA ILE A 88 16.76 11.36 5.38
C ILE A 88 15.65 11.21 4.34
N PHE A 89 14.45 10.78 4.75
CA PHE A 89 13.34 10.56 3.83
C PHE A 89 12.56 11.85 3.57
N THR A 90 12.11 12.04 2.34
CA THR A 90 11.18 13.11 2.00
C THR A 90 9.76 12.80 2.50
N ASP A 91 8.84 13.78 2.41
CA ASP A 91 7.42 13.50 2.58
C ASP A 91 6.97 12.40 1.61
N SER A 92 6.01 11.62 2.03
CA SER A 92 5.51 10.50 1.25
C SER A 92 3.99 10.49 1.16
N LEU A 93 3.49 9.90 0.07
CA LEU A 93 2.09 9.57 -0.14
C LEU A 93 1.98 8.04 -0.25
N LYS A 94 1.09 7.44 0.53
CA LYS A 94 0.76 6.03 0.39
C LYS A 94 -0.69 5.89 -0.06
N PHE A 95 -0.88 5.33 -1.25
CA PHE A 95 -2.18 5.02 -1.81
C PHE A 95 -2.60 3.64 -1.34
N ILE A 96 -3.72 3.56 -0.63
CA ILE A 96 -4.21 2.32 -0.03
C ILE A 96 -5.45 1.87 -0.81
N TYR A 97 -5.37 0.66 -1.35
CA TYR A 97 -6.40 0.06 -2.17
C TYR A 97 -7.09 -1.09 -1.44
N PHE A 98 -8.35 -1.30 -1.78
CA PHE A 98 -9.10 -2.49 -1.43
C PHE A 98 -9.11 -3.45 -2.63
N GLY A 99 -8.56 -4.63 -2.46
CA GLY A 99 -8.46 -5.67 -3.48
C GLY A 99 -9.53 -6.75 -3.40
N GLY A 100 -10.48 -6.60 -2.46
CA GLY A 100 -11.61 -7.51 -2.32
C GLY A 100 -11.34 -8.72 -1.43
N THR A 101 -12.23 -9.69 -1.52
CA THR A 101 -12.13 -10.97 -0.82
C THR A 101 -11.56 -12.01 -1.77
N LEU A 102 -10.44 -12.60 -1.39
CA LEU A 102 -9.80 -13.67 -2.13
C LEU A 102 -10.60 -14.97 -1.97
N THR A 103 -10.79 -15.69 -3.06
CA THR A 103 -11.37 -17.04 -3.05
C THR A 103 -10.35 -18.04 -2.49
N ASP A 104 -10.83 -19.19 -2.03
CA ASP A 104 -9.96 -20.29 -1.57
C ASP A 104 -8.98 -20.74 -2.67
N ASN A 105 -9.41 -20.73 -3.95
CA ASN A 105 -8.54 -21.04 -5.07
C ASN A 105 -7.44 -19.98 -5.28
N GLN A 106 -7.74 -18.71 -5.09
CA GLN A 106 -6.73 -17.64 -5.14
C GLN A 106 -5.74 -17.76 -3.99
N ILE A 107 -6.23 -18.02 -2.77
CA ILE A 107 -5.37 -18.23 -1.59
C ILE A 107 -4.45 -19.43 -1.79
N ALA A 108 -4.96 -20.53 -2.33
CA ALA A 108 -4.17 -21.73 -2.62
C ALA A 108 -3.05 -21.49 -3.67
N ARG A 109 -3.16 -20.40 -4.45
CA ARG A 109 -2.15 -20.01 -5.45
C ARG A 109 -1.22 -18.92 -5.01
N ILE A 110 -1.28 -18.47 -3.75
CA ILE A 110 -0.34 -17.50 -3.22
C ILE A 110 1.08 -18.08 -3.24
N GLU A 111 1.97 -17.38 -3.93
CA GLU A 111 3.40 -17.68 -3.98
C GLU A 111 4.16 -16.47 -3.48
N LEU A 112 4.75 -16.57 -2.28
CA LEU A 112 5.53 -15.48 -1.71
C LEU A 112 6.84 -15.25 -2.47
N GLN A 113 7.19 -13.99 -2.64
CA GLN A 113 8.51 -13.57 -3.06
C GLN A 113 9.48 -13.73 -1.88
N THR A 114 10.17 -14.88 -1.84
CA THR A 114 11.01 -15.28 -0.70
C THR A 114 12.29 -14.45 -0.53
N ASP A 115 12.65 -13.61 -1.50
CA ASP A 115 13.79 -12.71 -1.42
C ASP A 115 13.52 -11.48 -0.51
N GLU A 116 12.24 -11.19 -0.24
CA GLU A 116 11.83 -10.03 0.56
C GLU A 116 10.84 -10.38 1.68
N LEU A 117 10.06 -11.45 1.51
CA LEU A 117 9.00 -11.85 2.43
C LEU A 117 9.26 -13.22 3.04
N GLU A 118 9.12 -13.34 4.35
CA GLU A 118 9.30 -14.58 5.11
C GLU A 118 8.02 -15.42 5.18
N GLU A 119 6.89 -14.75 5.43
CA GLU A 119 5.59 -15.41 5.59
C GLU A 119 4.41 -14.47 5.31
N TYR A 120 3.24 -15.08 5.18
CA TYR A 120 1.97 -14.35 5.19
C TYR A 120 0.98 -15.06 6.12
N ILE A 121 0.05 -14.29 6.67
CA ILE A 121 -1.05 -14.82 7.48
C ILE A 121 -2.35 -14.06 7.19
N PHE A 122 -3.45 -14.72 7.48
CA PHE A 122 -4.76 -14.09 7.57
C PHE A 122 -5.16 -13.99 9.02
N VAL A 123 -5.46 -12.78 9.50
CA VAL A 123 -5.91 -12.52 10.87
C VAL A 123 -7.00 -11.46 10.88
N SER A 124 -7.84 -11.46 11.92
CA SER A 124 -8.84 -10.41 12.05
C SER A 124 -8.17 -9.02 12.06
N PRO A 125 -8.84 -7.98 11.55
CA PRO A 125 -8.27 -6.62 11.56
C PRO A 125 -7.79 -6.16 12.93
N GLU A 126 -8.52 -6.51 14.01
CA GLU A 126 -8.16 -6.15 15.38
C GLU A 126 -6.81 -6.77 15.81
N LYS A 127 -6.51 -7.97 15.33
CA LYS A 127 -5.23 -8.65 15.59
C LYS A 127 -4.14 -8.18 14.63
N ALA A 128 -4.49 -7.84 13.39
CA ALA A 128 -3.55 -7.37 12.38
C ALA A 128 -2.97 -5.99 12.72
N ILE A 129 -3.82 -5.03 13.07
CA ILE A 129 -3.43 -3.62 13.26
C ILE A 129 -2.24 -3.47 14.21
N PRO A 130 -2.19 -4.08 15.41
CA PRO A 130 -1.03 -3.94 16.30
C PRO A 130 0.28 -4.50 15.74
N LEU A 131 0.23 -5.40 14.78
CA LEU A 131 1.41 -6.02 14.15
C LEU A 131 1.96 -5.17 13.01
N LEU A 132 1.15 -4.31 12.40
CA LEU A 132 1.49 -3.54 11.23
C LEU A 132 2.47 -2.40 11.53
N SER A 133 3.13 -1.87 10.51
CA SER A 133 3.94 -0.67 10.62
C SER A 133 3.11 0.53 11.09
N SER A 134 3.77 1.51 11.72
CA SER A 134 3.09 2.66 12.34
C SER A 134 2.17 3.44 11.39
N SER A 135 2.58 3.62 10.13
CA SER A 135 1.76 4.30 9.12
C SER A 135 0.49 3.50 8.77
N LEU A 136 0.59 2.17 8.73
CA LEU A 136 -0.55 1.29 8.49
C LEU A 136 -1.46 1.20 9.71
N GLN A 137 -0.90 1.12 10.92
CA GLN A 137 -1.71 1.19 12.15
C GLN A 137 -2.59 2.44 12.19
N LYS A 138 -2.02 3.57 11.74
CA LYS A 138 -2.72 4.86 11.69
C LYS A 138 -3.79 4.91 10.58
N SER A 139 -3.53 4.26 9.44
CA SER A 139 -4.36 4.38 8.24
C SER A 139 -5.50 3.35 8.17
N ILE A 140 -5.25 2.12 8.61
CA ILE A 140 -6.17 1.00 8.34
C ILE A 140 -7.55 1.19 8.94
N PRO A 141 -7.74 1.70 10.18
CA PRO A 141 -9.09 1.91 10.72
C PRO A 141 -9.97 2.80 9.84
N ALA A 142 -9.41 3.91 9.33
CA ALA A 142 -10.14 4.80 8.43
C ALA A 142 -10.41 4.15 7.06
N CYS A 143 -9.46 3.35 6.54
CA CYS A 143 -9.65 2.61 5.30
C CYS A 143 -10.75 1.54 5.41
N LEU A 144 -10.82 0.84 6.53
CA LEU A 144 -11.89 -0.14 6.79
C LEU A 144 -13.28 0.53 6.79
N GLU A 145 -13.37 1.70 7.40
CA GLU A 145 -14.60 2.50 7.38
C GLU A 145 -14.95 2.97 5.96
N SER A 146 -13.95 3.40 5.20
CA SER A 146 -14.12 3.80 3.79
C SER A 146 -14.63 2.65 2.90
N ILE A 147 -14.17 1.42 3.14
CA ILE A 147 -14.68 0.23 2.42
C ILE A 147 -16.19 0.07 2.65
N LYS A 148 -16.66 0.23 3.90
CA LYS A 148 -18.08 0.11 4.24
C LYS A 148 -18.93 1.22 3.62
N ASN A 149 -18.40 2.43 3.59
CA ASN A 149 -19.14 3.63 3.19
C ASN A 149 -18.99 4.00 1.71
N GLY A 150 -18.13 3.31 0.97
CA GLY A 150 -17.83 3.64 -0.43
C GLY A 150 -17.12 5.00 -0.58
N THR A 151 -16.30 5.38 0.38
CA THR A 151 -15.56 6.66 0.43
C THR A 151 -14.06 6.45 0.30
N VAL A 152 -13.30 7.54 0.26
CA VAL A 152 -11.83 7.53 0.32
C VAL A 152 -11.40 8.38 1.51
N ALA A 153 -10.63 7.78 2.43
CA ALA A 153 -10.08 8.49 3.58
C ALA A 153 -8.80 9.23 3.23
N TYR A 154 -8.63 10.41 3.79
CA TYR A 154 -7.35 11.12 3.82
C TYR A 154 -6.81 11.08 5.26
N ILE A 155 -5.57 10.63 5.43
CA ILE A 155 -4.94 10.40 6.74
C ILE A 155 -3.56 11.08 6.78
N GLU A 156 -3.27 11.75 7.88
CA GLU A 156 -1.95 12.30 8.21
C GLU A 156 -1.36 11.70 9.49
#